data_9220ec53879d602004172277183fda05
#
_entry.id   9220ec53879d602004172277183fda05
#
_cell.length_a   1.000
_cell.length_b   1.000
_cell.length_c   1.000
_cell.angle_alpha   90.00
_cell.angle_beta   90.00
_cell.angle_gamma   90.00
#
_symmetry.space_group_name_H-M   'P 1'
#
loop_
_entity.id
_entity.type
_entity.pdbx_description
1 polymer ?
#
loop_
_entity_poly.entity_id
_entity_poly.type
_entity_poly.pdbx_seq_one_letter_code
_entity_poly.pdbx_strand_id
1 'polypeptide(L)'
;MNLRNKIAVVTGASSGLGSEFARHLVSHGSRVYGLARRLNRLKSLEAEIGSEFRPVECDVTDGASVRDAFSGLDRVDILINNAGLGRFAPIDVQSQEDWAIQMDTNLTGVYLCTRAAVPLMKAQDQQTGFGGHIVNIASVAGLVGNANLSAYNATKFGLRGFSEATMKELRGDGIKVTSICPGSVATEFGRVAGSSGAPNPMQPEDIASTVIHVLQSPDNYLISEVVMRPLRPRG
;
A
#
# COMPACT_ATOMS: atom_id res chain seq x y z
N MET A 1 -13.54 -11.39 -1.12
CA MET A 1 -14.77 -10.56 -1.36
C MET A 1 -15.06 -10.35 -2.84
N ASN A 2 -16.29 -10.00 -3.24
CA ASN A 2 -16.58 -9.46 -4.57
C ASN A 2 -16.17 -7.97 -4.59
N LEU A 3 -15.41 -7.55 -5.61
CA LEU A 3 -14.88 -6.19 -5.69
C LEU A 3 -15.87 -5.18 -6.30
N ARG A 4 -16.95 -5.64 -6.95
CA ARG A 4 -17.96 -4.75 -7.55
C ARG A 4 -18.65 -3.88 -6.50
N ASN A 5 -18.72 -2.58 -6.74
CA ASN A 5 -19.30 -1.57 -5.85
C ASN A 5 -18.58 -1.43 -4.49
N LYS A 6 -17.34 -1.92 -4.38
CA LYS A 6 -16.51 -1.72 -3.20
C LYS A 6 -15.83 -0.35 -3.23
N ILE A 7 -15.67 0.26 -2.05
CA ILE A 7 -14.93 1.50 -1.88
C ILE A 7 -13.51 1.17 -1.44
N ALA A 8 -12.55 1.54 -2.29
CA ALA A 8 -11.13 1.32 -2.04
C ALA A 8 -10.40 2.65 -1.87
N VAL A 9 -9.49 2.70 -0.91
CA VAL A 9 -8.52 3.79 -0.73
C VAL A 9 -7.13 3.24 -1.06
N VAL A 10 -6.42 3.91 -1.99
CA VAL A 10 -5.07 3.53 -2.41
C VAL A 10 -4.13 4.70 -2.16
N THR A 11 -3.17 4.54 -1.24
CA THR A 11 -2.16 5.56 -0.99
C THR A 11 -1.00 5.46 -1.98
N GLY A 12 -0.39 6.60 -2.34
CA GLY A 12 0.66 6.65 -3.35
C GLY A 12 0.17 6.30 -4.77
N ALA A 13 -1.11 6.56 -5.08
CA ALA A 13 -1.75 6.18 -6.34
C ALA A 13 -1.26 6.95 -7.58
N SER A 14 -0.38 7.94 -7.43
CA SER A 14 0.09 8.79 -8.53
C SER A 14 1.14 8.18 -9.44
N SER A 15 1.64 6.97 -9.15
CA SER A 15 2.64 6.26 -9.97
C SER A 15 2.88 4.81 -9.53
N GLY A 16 3.57 4.04 -10.37
CA GLY A 16 4.07 2.70 -10.05
C GLY A 16 2.97 1.75 -9.59
N LEU A 17 3.23 0.97 -8.54
CA LEU A 17 2.28 0.00 -8.02
C LEU A 17 0.93 0.63 -7.63
N GLY A 18 0.95 1.84 -7.04
CA GLY A 18 -0.29 2.50 -6.62
C GLY A 18 -1.24 2.83 -7.76
N SER A 19 -0.72 3.31 -8.89
CA SER A 19 -1.53 3.55 -10.08
C SER A 19 -2.04 2.23 -10.68
N GLU A 20 -1.24 1.17 -10.63
CA GLU A 20 -1.64 -0.13 -11.15
C GLU A 20 -2.72 -0.80 -10.28
N PHE A 21 -2.62 -0.70 -8.95
CA PHE A 21 -3.70 -1.12 -8.05
C PHE A 21 -5.01 -0.40 -8.36
N ALA A 22 -4.94 0.92 -8.62
CA ALA A 22 -6.13 1.69 -8.95
C ALA A 22 -6.76 1.21 -10.26
N ARG A 23 -5.97 0.97 -11.34
CA ARG A 23 -6.45 0.41 -12.60
C ARG A 23 -7.17 -0.92 -12.41
N HIS A 24 -6.53 -1.84 -11.71
CA HIS A 24 -7.09 -3.17 -11.47
C HIS A 24 -8.37 -3.10 -10.63
N LEU A 25 -8.42 -2.29 -9.57
CA LEU A 25 -9.63 -2.15 -8.75
C LEU A 25 -10.80 -1.54 -9.54
N VAL A 26 -10.55 -0.48 -10.32
CA VAL A 26 -11.58 0.14 -11.17
C VAL A 26 -12.08 -0.86 -12.23
N SER A 27 -11.19 -1.61 -12.89
CA SER A 27 -11.58 -2.62 -13.88
C SER A 27 -12.42 -3.76 -13.31
N HIS A 28 -12.30 -4.03 -11.98
CA HIS A 28 -13.14 -4.98 -11.26
C HIS A 28 -14.42 -4.35 -10.67
N GLY A 29 -14.70 -3.09 -10.99
CA GLY A 29 -15.94 -2.39 -10.61
C GLY A 29 -15.91 -1.76 -9.22
N SER A 30 -14.75 -1.55 -8.63
CA SER A 30 -14.60 -0.78 -7.38
C SER A 30 -14.55 0.72 -7.67
N ARG A 31 -15.05 1.53 -6.72
CA ARG A 31 -14.74 2.96 -6.67
C ARG A 31 -13.45 3.16 -5.88
N VAL A 32 -12.51 3.89 -6.46
CA VAL A 32 -11.16 4.04 -5.90
C VAL A 32 -10.87 5.50 -5.55
N TYR A 33 -10.59 5.78 -4.31
CA TYR A 33 -10.02 7.05 -3.86
C TYR A 33 -8.49 6.92 -3.88
N GLY A 34 -7.88 7.58 -4.84
CA GLY A 34 -6.43 7.57 -5.04
C GLY A 34 -5.78 8.75 -4.30
N LEU A 35 -5.00 8.45 -3.26
CA LEU A 35 -4.34 9.45 -2.41
C LEU A 35 -2.89 9.66 -2.82
N ALA A 36 -2.48 10.89 -3.08
CA ALA A 36 -1.09 11.27 -3.28
C ALA A 36 -0.91 12.79 -3.23
N ARG A 37 0.32 13.26 -3.03
CA ARG A 37 0.68 14.70 -3.06
C ARG A 37 0.61 15.31 -4.47
N ARG A 38 0.80 14.50 -5.52
CA ARG A 38 0.86 14.96 -6.92
C ARG A 38 -0.52 14.88 -7.56
N LEU A 39 -1.40 15.84 -7.25
CA LEU A 39 -2.78 15.88 -7.73
C LEU A 39 -2.89 15.86 -9.27
N ASN A 40 -1.96 16.51 -9.97
CA ASN A 40 -1.94 16.52 -11.45
C ASN A 40 -1.80 15.10 -12.03
N ARG A 41 -0.93 14.25 -11.44
CA ARG A 41 -0.79 12.85 -11.88
C ARG A 41 -2.02 12.01 -11.55
N LEU A 42 -2.69 12.28 -10.43
CA LEU A 42 -3.96 11.61 -10.08
C LEU A 42 -5.06 11.98 -11.08
N LYS A 43 -5.16 13.26 -11.47
CA LYS A 43 -6.11 13.71 -12.50
C LYS A 43 -5.82 13.11 -13.89
N SER A 44 -4.56 12.92 -14.23
CA SER A 44 -4.19 12.20 -15.45
C SER A 44 -4.64 10.74 -15.41
N LEU A 45 -4.50 10.09 -14.26
CA LEU A 45 -4.96 8.72 -14.07
C LEU A 45 -6.50 8.64 -14.11
N GLU A 46 -7.22 9.60 -13.52
CA GLU A 46 -8.68 9.69 -13.60
C GLU A 46 -9.15 9.79 -15.07
N ALA A 47 -8.51 10.64 -15.87
CA ALA A 47 -8.80 10.78 -17.28
C ALA A 47 -8.58 9.49 -18.08
N GLU A 48 -7.63 8.64 -17.64
CA GLU A 48 -7.31 7.37 -18.26
C GLU A 48 -8.30 6.25 -17.87
N ILE A 49 -8.60 6.10 -16.57
CA ILE A 49 -9.35 4.93 -16.05
C ILE A 49 -10.81 5.22 -15.72
N GLY A 50 -11.24 6.47 -15.84
CA GLY A 50 -12.65 6.87 -15.73
C GLY A 50 -13.09 7.33 -14.35
N SER A 51 -14.36 7.71 -14.26
CA SER A 51 -14.95 8.43 -13.14
C SER A 51 -15.14 7.60 -11.86
N GLU A 52 -14.91 6.30 -11.87
CA GLU A 52 -14.87 5.49 -10.65
C GLU A 52 -13.55 5.66 -9.87
N PHE A 53 -12.54 6.28 -10.47
CA PHE A 53 -11.36 6.78 -9.76
C PHE A 53 -11.60 8.22 -9.28
N ARG A 54 -11.27 8.49 -8.03
CA ARG A 54 -11.41 9.81 -7.38
C ARG A 54 -10.03 10.28 -6.91
N PRO A 55 -9.46 11.31 -7.54
CA PRO A 55 -8.19 11.89 -7.11
C PRO A 55 -8.37 12.68 -5.81
N VAL A 56 -7.55 12.36 -4.80
CA VAL A 56 -7.52 13.06 -3.52
C VAL A 56 -6.09 13.51 -3.23
N GLU A 57 -5.87 14.82 -3.08
CA GLU A 57 -4.58 15.32 -2.64
C GLU A 57 -4.39 14.98 -1.16
N CYS A 58 -3.33 14.26 -0.83
CA CYS A 58 -3.04 13.84 0.54
C CYS A 58 -1.54 13.59 0.73
N ASP A 59 -0.99 14.17 1.79
CA ASP A 59 0.30 13.78 2.33
C ASP A 59 0.06 12.81 3.49
N VAL A 60 0.44 11.55 3.31
CA VAL A 60 0.25 10.51 4.33
C VAL A 60 1.10 10.73 5.58
N THR A 61 2.12 11.61 5.53
CA THR A 61 2.93 11.96 6.69
C THR A 61 2.28 13.02 7.58
N ASP A 62 1.25 13.70 7.08
CA ASP A 62 0.46 14.70 7.82
C ASP A 62 -0.87 14.12 8.29
N GLY A 63 -1.03 14.01 9.61
CA GLY A 63 -2.26 13.50 10.22
C GLY A 63 -3.50 14.37 9.95
N ALA A 64 -3.36 15.67 9.68
CA ALA A 64 -4.48 16.53 9.30
C ALA A 64 -4.92 16.21 7.86
N SER A 65 -3.96 16.16 6.94
CA SER A 65 -4.20 15.79 5.54
C SER A 65 -4.87 14.41 5.42
N VAL A 66 -4.43 13.42 6.22
CA VAL A 66 -5.06 12.10 6.24
C VAL A 66 -6.50 12.17 6.78
N ARG A 67 -6.75 12.88 7.89
CA ARG A 67 -8.12 13.04 8.41
C ARG A 67 -9.05 13.66 7.37
N ASP A 68 -8.59 14.71 6.70
CA ASP A 68 -9.38 15.41 5.68
C ASP A 68 -9.69 14.49 4.50
N ALA A 69 -8.71 13.68 4.05
CA ALA A 69 -8.90 12.72 2.97
C ALA A 69 -9.94 11.63 3.28
N PHE A 70 -10.11 11.25 4.55
CA PHE A 70 -11.07 10.24 4.97
C PHE A 70 -12.41 10.84 5.45
N SER A 71 -12.49 12.14 5.74
CA SER A 71 -13.67 12.78 6.35
C SER A 71 -14.95 12.72 5.49
N GLY A 72 -14.79 12.63 4.17
CA GLY A 72 -15.90 12.52 3.23
C GLY A 72 -16.29 11.07 2.87
N LEU A 73 -15.74 10.08 3.58
CA LEU A 73 -16.01 8.66 3.33
C LEU A 73 -16.94 8.09 4.41
N ASP A 74 -18.11 7.63 3.99
CA ASP A 74 -19.03 6.89 4.88
C ASP A 74 -18.63 5.41 5.05
N ARG A 75 -17.76 4.92 4.16
CA ARG A 75 -17.40 3.51 4.06
C ARG A 75 -16.02 3.33 3.44
N VAL A 76 -15.27 2.34 3.93
CA VAL A 76 -14.03 1.85 3.30
C VAL A 76 -14.03 0.33 3.36
N ASP A 77 -14.10 -0.34 2.20
CA ASP A 77 -14.01 -1.81 2.10
C ASP A 77 -12.57 -2.28 1.97
N ILE A 78 -11.72 -1.48 1.30
CA ILE A 78 -10.34 -1.82 0.98
C ILE A 78 -9.46 -0.63 1.27
N LEU A 79 -8.39 -0.85 2.05
CA LEU A 79 -7.29 0.11 2.19
C LEU A 79 -6.00 -0.53 1.65
N ILE A 80 -5.39 0.07 0.63
CA ILE A 80 -4.05 -0.31 0.17
C ILE A 80 -3.05 0.75 0.60
N ASN A 81 -2.30 0.45 1.65
CA ASN A 81 -1.17 1.23 2.11
C ASN A 81 0.04 0.94 1.21
N ASN A 82 0.18 1.75 0.16
CA ASN A 82 1.23 1.61 -0.84
C ASN A 82 2.20 2.79 -0.87
N ALA A 83 1.80 3.97 -0.38
CA ALA A 83 2.70 5.12 -0.31
C ALA A 83 4.01 4.73 0.38
N GLY A 84 5.13 5.00 -0.29
CA GLY A 84 6.44 4.64 0.22
C GLY A 84 7.56 5.21 -0.63
N LEU A 85 8.72 5.37 -0.02
CA LEU A 85 9.94 5.82 -0.69
C LEU A 85 11.17 5.12 -0.10
N GLY A 86 12.27 5.16 -0.86
CA GLY A 86 13.59 4.74 -0.43
C GLY A 86 14.59 5.87 -0.61
N ARG A 87 15.55 5.95 0.30
CA ARG A 87 16.76 6.77 0.24
C ARG A 87 17.90 5.88 0.69
N PHE A 88 18.60 5.28 -0.29
CA PHE A 88 19.60 4.27 -0.02
C PHE A 88 20.97 4.93 0.10
N ALA A 89 21.64 4.69 1.22
CA ALA A 89 22.98 5.18 1.51
C ALA A 89 23.66 4.31 2.57
N PRO A 90 25.00 4.27 2.59
CA PRO A 90 25.74 3.73 3.73
C PRO A 90 25.37 4.43 5.03
N ILE A 91 25.43 3.72 6.14
CA ILE A 91 24.93 4.22 7.45
C ILE A 91 25.67 5.49 7.94
N ASP A 92 26.92 5.61 7.60
CA ASP A 92 27.78 6.75 8.00
C ASP A 92 27.54 8.03 7.19
N VAL A 93 26.85 7.94 6.05
CA VAL A 93 26.51 9.09 5.20
C VAL A 93 25.01 9.33 5.07
N GLN A 94 24.18 8.44 5.62
CA GLN A 94 22.73 8.62 5.60
C GLN A 94 22.31 9.80 6.47
N SER A 95 21.64 10.81 5.90
CA SER A 95 21.19 11.97 6.65
C SER A 95 20.03 11.64 7.61
N GLN A 96 19.85 12.44 8.65
CA GLN A 96 18.70 12.33 9.55
C GLN A 96 17.39 12.62 8.82
N GLU A 97 17.40 13.53 7.86
CA GLU A 97 16.24 13.88 7.03
C GLU A 97 15.82 12.67 6.16
N ASP A 98 16.78 11.99 5.53
CA ASP A 98 16.51 10.80 4.73
C ASP A 98 16.03 9.60 5.57
N TRP A 99 16.53 9.50 6.80
CA TRP A 99 16.01 8.56 7.79
C TRP A 99 14.55 8.89 8.14
N ALA A 100 14.30 10.15 8.60
CA ALA A 100 13.00 10.61 9.07
C ALA A 100 11.91 10.45 7.97
N ILE A 101 12.18 10.95 6.76
CA ILE A 101 11.19 10.88 5.67
C ILE A 101 10.81 9.43 5.30
N GLN A 102 11.74 8.47 5.43
CA GLN A 102 11.44 7.06 5.22
C GLN A 102 10.56 6.51 6.34
N MET A 103 10.87 6.80 7.61
CA MET A 103 10.05 6.40 8.75
C MET A 103 8.65 6.99 8.67
N ASP A 104 8.56 8.30 8.39
CA ASP A 104 7.29 9.01 8.32
C ASP A 104 6.40 8.50 7.19
N THR A 105 6.98 8.29 6.00
CA THR A 105 6.19 7.85 4.85
C THR A 105 5.84 6.36 4.94
N ASN A 106 6.84 5.49 5.18
CA ASN A 106 6.69 4.04 5.03
C ASN A 106 6.07 3.37 6.26
N LEU A 107 6.06 4.02 7.43
CA LEU A 107 5.56 3.44 8.67
C LEU A 107 4.50 4.34 9.35
N THR A 108 4.83 5.59 9.67
CA THR A 108 3.88 6.52 10.30
C THR A 108 2.68 6.79 9.41
N GLY A 109 2.89 6.99 8.10
CA GLY A 109 1.81 7.19 7.13
C GLY A 109 0.87 5.99 7.02
N VAL A 110 1.42 4.77 7.08
CA VAL A 110 0.60 3.53 7.13
C VAL A 110 -0.26 3.49 8.39
N TYR A 111 0.34 3.81 9.54
CA TYR A 111 -0.39 3.90 10.81
C TYR A 111 -1.53 4.92 10.73
N LEU A 112 -1.27 6.13 10.23
CA LEU A 112 -2.26 7.19 10.14
C LEU A 112 -3.45 6.80 9.25
N CYS A 113 -3.18 6.25 8.06
CA CYS A 113 -4.22 5.80 7.13
C CYS A 113 -5.01 4.61 7.70
N THR A 114 -4.33 3.65 8.32
CA THR A 114 -4.98 2.51 8.99
C THR A 114 -5.89 2.98 10.12
N ARG A 115 -5.39 3.90 10.97
CA ARG A 115 -6.16 4.49 12.07
C ARG A 115 -7.41 5.23 11.58
N ALA A 116 -7.35 5.87 10.43
CA ALA A 116 -8.50 6.58 9.84
C ALA A 116 -9.52 5.60 9.22
N ALA A 117 -9.07 4.51 8.59
CA ALA A 117 -9.95 3.54 7.94
C ALA A 117 -10.66 2.59 8.92
N VAL A 118 -9.98 2.16 9.99
CA VAL A 118 -10.49 1.12 10.91
C VAL A 118 -11.84 1.43 11.51
N PRO A 119 -12.18 2.66 11.99
CA PRO A 119 -13.51 2.95 12.50
C PRO A 119 -14.61 2.74 11.46
N LEU A 120 -14.37 3.12 10.19
CA LEU A 120 -15.32 2.92 9.09
C LEU A 120 -15.51 1.43 8.79
N MET A 121 -14.43 0.66 8.81
CA MET A 121 -14.46 -0.79 8.60
C MET A 121 -15.20 -1.51 9.74
N LYS A 122 -14.96 -1.15 11.00
CA LYS A 122 -15.68 -1.71 12.16
C LYS A 122 -17.19 -1.45 12.11
N ALA A 123 -17.59 -0.25 11.68
CA ALA A 123 -18.99 0.07 11.50
C ALA A 123 -19.67 -0.82 10.42
N GLN A 124 -18.94 -1.26 9.41
CA GLN A 124 -19.43 -2.17 8.38
C GLN A 124 -19.59 -3.61 8.87
N ASP A 125 -18.67 -4.10 9.72
CA ASP A 125 -18.76 -5.44 10.31
C ASP A 125 -20.07 -5.65 11.07
N GLN A 126 -20.50 -4.65 11.84
CA GLN A 126 -21.77 -4.69 12.56
C GLN A 126 -22.99 -4.86 11.64
N GLN A 127 -22.89 -4.45 10.38
CA GLN A 127 -23.98 -4.51 9.41
C GLN A 127 -23.93 -5.75 8.52
N THR A 128 -22.73 -6.20 8.17
CA THR A 128 -22.50 -7.20 7.11
C THR A 128 -21.80 -8.47 7.58
N GLY A 129 -21.22 -8.47 8.79
CA GLY A 129 -20.33 -9.54 9.29
C GLY A 129 -18.97 -9.57 8.60
N PHE A 130 -18.60 -8.50 7.86
CA PHE A 130 -17.31 -8.35 7.22
C PHE A 130 -16.90 -6.88 7.18
N GLY A 131 -15.86 -6.52 7.93
CA GLY A 131 -15.40 -5.15 8.10
C GLY A 131 -14.62 -4.61 6.90
N GLY A 132 -13.79 -5.42 6.27
CA GLY A 132 -12.99 -4.99 5.13
C GLY A 132 -11.63 -5.67 5.03
N HIS A 133 -10.74 -5.13 4.16
CA HIS A 133 -9.42 -5.68 3.94
C HIS A 133 -8.37 -4.57 3.84
N ILE A 134 -7.37 -4.61 4.71
CA ILE A 134 -6.19 -3.75 4.69
C ILE A 134 -5.03 -4.51 4.04
N VAL A 135 -4.45 -3.95 2.99
CA VAL A 135 -3.28 -4.49 2.31
C VAL A 135 -2.10 -3.53 2.51
N ASN A 136 -1.05 -3.99 3.15
CA ASN A 136 0.16 -3.22 3.39
C ASN A 136 1.26 -3.65 2.41
N ILE A 137 1.75 -2.74 1.59
CA ILE A 137 2.84 -3.02 0.64
C ILE A 137 4.18 -2.90 1.36
N ALA A 138 4.64 -4.02 1.86
CA ALA A 138 5.94 -4.17 2.49
C ALA A 138 7.07 -4.32 1.44
N SER A 139 7.95 -5.28 1.61
CA SER A 139 9.04 -5.61 0.67
C SER A 139 9.75 -6.88 1.16
N VAL A 140 10.48 -7.57 0.27
CA VAL A 140 11.51 -8.54 0.69
C VAL A 140 12.60 -7.90 1.56
N ALA A 141 12.79 -6.59 1.47
CA ALA A 141 13.64 -5.81 2.38
C ALA A 141 13.10 -5.74 3.82
N GLY A 142 11.87 -6.21 4.08
CA GLY A 142 11.33 -6.45 5.42
C GLY A 142 11.56 -7.88 5.93
N LEU A 143 12.24 -8.72 5.15
CA LEU A 143 12.58 -10.11 5.48
C LEU A 143 14.08 -10.31 5.67
N VAL A 144 14.88 -9.53 4.92
CA VAL A 144 16.34 -9.65 4.90
C VAL A 144 16.95 -8.25 4.93
N GLY A 145 17.96 -8.05 5.78
CA GLY A 145 18.75 -6.83 5.80
C GLY A 145 19.71 -6.76 4.61
N ASN A 146 19.79 -5.59 3.99
CA ASN A 146 20.69 -5.33 2.87
C ASN A 146 21.62 -4.15 3.18
N ALA A 147 22.88 -4.24 2.77
CA ALA A 147 23.79 -3.11 2.88
C ALA A 147 23.24 -1.87 2.17
N ASN A 148 23.49 -0.70 2.73
CA ASN A 148 23.04 0.62 2.26
C ASN A 148 21.52 0.86 2.34
N LEU A 149 20.73 -0.07 2.90
CA LEU A 149 19.29 0.02 3.02
C LEU A 149 18.82 0.04 4.48
N SER A 150 19.67 0.43 5.44
CA SER A 150 19.35 0.32 6.87
C SER A 150 18.02 0.96 7.27
N ALA A 151 17.78 2.22 6.87
CA ALA A 151 16.52 2.92 7.15
C ALA A 151 15.33 2.26 6.43
N TYR A 152 15.48 1.94 5.16
CA TYR A 152 14.42 1.27 4.39
C TYR A 152 14.09 -0.12 4.97
N ASN A 153 15.12 -0.91 5.29
CA ASN A 153 14.93 -2.19 5.98
C ASN A 153 14.18 -1.99 7.29
N ALA A 154 14.61 -1.04 8.15
CA ALA A 154 13.94 -0.76 9.42
C ALA A 154 12.43 -0.49 9.22
N THR A 155 12.07 0.35 8.23
CA THR A 155 10.67 0.64 7.95
C THR A 155 9.90 -0.60 7.49
N LYS A 156 10.49 -1.44 6.63
CA LYS A 156 9.80 -2.61 6.06
C LYS A 156 9.71 -3.79 7.02
N PHE A 157 10.70 -3.99 7.90
CA PHE A 157 10.59 -4.90 9.05
C PHE A 157 9.52 -4.40 10.02
N GLY A 158 9.54 -3.10 10.38
CA GLY A 158 8.53 -2.49 11.24
C GLY A 158 7.12 -2.62 10.66
N LEU A 159 6.94 -2.42 9.35
CA LEU A 159 5.65 -2.55 8.68
C LEU A 159 5.11 -3.99 8.72
N ARG A 160 5.97 -5.00 8.59
CA ARG A 160 5.55 -6.39 8.75
C ARG A 160 5.09 -6.69 10.16
N GLY A 161 5.86 -6.24 11.18
CA GLY A 161 5.47 -6.37 12.59
C GLY A 161 4.15 -5.65 12.89
N PHE A 162 3.98 -4.42 12.37
CA PHE A 162 2.73 -3.66 12.45
C PHE A 162 1.56 -4.42 11.81
N SER A 163 1.78 -4.99 10.62
CA SER A 163 0.75 -5.75 9.90
C SER A 163 0.31 -7.00 10.67
N GLU A 164 1.26 -7.72 11.26
CA GLU A 164 0.96 -8.91 12.06
C GLU A 164 0.18 -8.55 13.34
N ALA A 165 0.59 -7.49 14.04
CA ALA A 165 -0.09 -7.03 15.26
C ALA A 165 -1.53 -6.57 14.93
N THR A 166 -1.70 -5.68 13.95
CA THR A 166 -3.02 -5.18 13.54
C THR A 166 -3.93 -6.28 12.99
N MET A 167 -3.39 -7.29 12.31
CA MET A 167 -4.14 -8.48 11.89
C MET A 167 -4.73 -9.21 13.09
N LYS A 168 -3.93 -9.42 14.15
CA LYS A 168 -4.40 -10.09 15.37
C LYS A 168 -5.45 -9.27 16.13
N GLU A 169 -5.30 -7.95 16.13
CA GLU A 169 -6.24 -7.02 16.76
C GLU A 169 -7.59 -6.96 16.04
N LEU A 170 -7.58 -6.95 14.70
CA LEU A 170 -8.74 -6.58 13.89
C LEU A 170 -9.51 -7.77 13.31
N ARG A 171 -8.94 -8.98 13.31
CA ARG A 171 -9.64 -10.14 12.74
C ARG A 171 -10.94 -10.51 13.45
N GLY A 172 -11.06 -10.17 14.75
CA GLY A 172 -12.30 -10.33 15.52
C GLY A 172 -13.41 -9.39 15.07
N ASP A 173 -13.06 -8.28 14.43
CA ASP A 173 -13.97 -7.29 13.84
C ASP A 173 -14.23 -7.56 12.33
N GLY A 174 -13.96 -8.77 11.84
CA GLY A 174 -14.13 -9.12 10.43
C GLY A 174 -13.20 -8.37 9.47
N ILE A 175 -12.11 -7.77 9.96
CA ILE A 175 -11.16 -7.01 9.14
C ILE A 175 -9.92 -7.86 8.87
N LYS A 176 -9.64 -8.10 7.58
CA LYS A 176 -8.43 -8.78 7.14
C LYS A 176 -7.27 -7.78 7.03
N VAL A 177 -6.07 -8.21 7.39
CA VAL A 177 -4.83 -7.46 7.15
C VAL A 177 -3.82 -8.39 6.47
N THR A 178 -3.35 -7.99 5.29
CA THR A 178 -2.37 -8.73 4.51
C THR A 178 -1.12 -7.89 4.27
N SER A 179 0.04 -8.49 4.48
CA SER A 179 1.34 -7.92 4.07
C SER A 179 1.77 -8.50 2.73
N ILE A 180 2.00 -7.65 1.74
CA ILE A 180 2.58 -8.04 0.45
C ILE A 180 4.05 -7.65 0.46
N CYS A 181 4.94 -8.62 0.24
CA CYS A 181 6.39 -8.45 0.28
C CYS A 181 7.00 -8.66 -1.12
N PRO A 182 6.90 -7.68 -2.05
CA PRO A 182 7.51 -7.82 -3.35
C PRO A 182 9.03 -7.68 -3.27
N GLY A 183 9.71 -8.41 -4.15
CA GLY A 183 11.10 -8.15 -4.52
C GLY A 183 11.19 -7.00 -5.52
N SER A 184 12.19 -7.06 -6.43
CA SER A 184 12.36 -6.01 -7.44
C SER A 184 11.18 -5.95 -8.42
N VAL A 185 10.62 -4.76 -8.59
CA VAL A 185 9.52 -4.45 -9.51
C VAL A 185 9.95 -3.32 -10.45
N ALA A 186 9.57 -3.38 -11.71
CA ALA A 186 9.87 -2.40 -12.75
C ALA A 186 9.05 -1.10 -12.54
N THR A 187 9.50 -0.23 -11.62
CA THR A 187 8.86 1.05 -11.31
C THR A 187 9.88 2.18 -11.21
N GLU A 188 9.41 3.42 -11.16
CA GLU A 188 10.29 4.58 -10.89
C GLU A 188 10.96 4.52 -9.51
N PHE A 189 10.46 3.70 -8.59
CA PHE A 189 10.92 3.62 -7.19
C PHE A 189 12.41 3.32 -7.09
N GLY A 190 12.92 2.28 -7.78
CA GLY A 190 14.33 1.90 -7.72
C GLY A 190 15.26 3.04 -8.14
N ARG A 191 14.94 3.70 -9.26
CA ARG A 191 15.70 4.85 -9.77
C ARG A 191 15.71 6.02 -8.77
N VAL A 192 14.57 6.33 -8.18
CA VAL A 192 14.43 7.42 -7.18
C VAL A 192 15.16 7.09 -5.87
N ALA A 193 15.18 5.81 -5.50
CA ALA A 193 15.85 5.33 -4.28
C ALA A 193 17.38 5.19 -4.42
N GLY A 194 17.94 5.38 -5.62
CA GLY A 194 19.38 5.23 -5.88
C GLY A 194 19.82 3.79 -6.19
N SER A 195 18.90 2.94 -6.66
CA SER A 195 19.20 1.55 -7.05
C SER A 195 19.37 1.44 -8.57
N SER A 196 20.32 0.64 -9.00
CA SER A 196 20.49 0.29 -10.42
C SER A 196 19.42 -0.66 -10.98
N GLY A 197 18.51 -1.12 -10.12
CA GLY A 197 17.49 -2.11 -10.48
C GLY A 197 18.01 -3.55 -10.55
N ALA A 198 17.10 -4.49 -10.69
CA ALA A 198 17.43 -5.90 -10.98
C ALA A 198 17.33 -6.15 -12.49
N PRO A 199 18.15 -7.06 -13.05
CA PRO A 199 18.14 -7.33 -14.48
C PRO A 199 16.83 -7.95 -14.99
N ASN A 200 16.03 -8.58 -14.14
CA ASN A 200 14.75 -9.20 -14.51
C ASN A 200 13.70 -8.90 -13.42
N PRO A 201 13.20 -7.66 -13.33
CA PRO A 201 12.21 -7.30 -12.32
C PRO A 201 10.83 -7.85 -12.67
N MET A 202 9.99 -8.11 -11.65
CA MET A 202 8.56 -8.32 -11.84
C MET A 202 7.91 -7.05 -12.40
N GLN A 203 6.79 -7.21 -13.11
CA GLN A 203 6.03 -6.06 -13.60
C GLN A 203 5.01 -5.59 -12.53
N PRO A 204 4.62 -4.30 -12.53
CA PRO A 204 3.59 -3.81 -11.62
C PRO A 204 2.29 -4.61 -11.69
N GLU A 205 1.91 -5.07 -12.86
CA GLU A 205 0.74 -5.89 -13.16
C GLU A 205 0.77 -7.24 -12.42
N ASP A 206 1.96 -7.85 -12.26
CA ASP A 206 2.13 -9.11 -11.52
C ASP A 206 1.75 -8.93 -10.05
N ILE A 207 2.17 -7.80 -9.47
CA ILE A 207 1.86 -7.49 -8.07
C ILE A 207 0.39 -7.13 -7.93
N ALA A 208 -0.16 -6.34 -8.85
CA ALA A 208 -1.57 -5.94 -8.83
C ALA A 208 -2.50 -7.16 -8.96
N SER A 209 -2.23 -8.07 -9.88
CA SER A 209 -2.99 -9.32 -10.05
C SER A 209 -2.98 -10.17 -8.79
N THR A 210 -1.83 -10.25 -8.11
CA THR A 210 -1.71 -10.98 -6.83
C THR A 210 -2.53 -10.30 -5.74
N VAL A 211 -2.51 -8.97 -5.64
CA VAL A 211 -3.32 -8.22 -4.67
C VAL A 211 -4.81 -8.42 -4.93
N ILE A 212 -5.26 -8.37 -6.19
CA ILE A 212 -6.65 -8.67 -6.56
C ILE A 212 -7.04 -10.09 -6.14
N HIS A 213 -6.19 -11.08 -6.39
CA HIS A 213 -6.44 -12.46 -5.95
C HIS A 213 -6.60 -12.56 -4.43
N VAL A 214 -5.74 -11.91 -3.67
CA VAL A 214 -5.80 -11.84 -2.19
C VAL A 214 -7.11 -11.18 -1.74
N LEU A 215 -7.52 -10.07 -2.34
CA LEU A 215 -8.76 -9.37 -2.02
C LEU A 215 -10.00 -10.22 -2.34
N GLN A 216 -9.97 -10.99 -3.41
CA GLN A 216 -11.07 -11.88 -3.83
C GLN A 216 -11.14 -13.18 -3.03
N SER A 217 -10.18 -13.47 -2.17
CA SER A 217 -10.22 -14.65 -1.31
C SER A 217 -11.50 -14.70 -0.48
N PRO A 218 -12.08 -15.89 -0.22
CA PRO A 218 -13.27 -16.06 0.62
C PRO A 218 -13.12 -15.39 2.00
N ASP A 219 -14.24 -14.98 2.58
CA ASP A 219 -14.23 -14.17 3.82
C ASP A 219 -13.93 -15.01 5.07
N ASN A 220 -14.04 -16.33 5.00
CA ASN A 220 -13.83 -17.27 6.10
C ASN A 220 -12.36 -17.55 6.44
N TYR A 221 -11.40 -17.08 5.65
CA TYR A 221 -9.97 -17.21 5.93
C TYR A 221 -9.17 -15.99 5.52
N LEU A 222 -7.95 -15.89 5.98
CA LEU A 222 -7.04 -14.77 5.77
C LEU A 222 -5.72 -15.26 5.17
N ILE A 223 -5.29 -14.60 4.09
CA ILE A 223 -3.91 -14.66 3.59
C ILE A 223 -3.14 -13.56 4.30
N SER A 224 -2.35 -13.90 5.32
CA SER A 224 -1.70 -12.90 6.17
C SER A 224 -0.44 -12.29 5.54
N GLU A 225 0.31 -13.06 4.77
CA GLU A 225 1.53 -12.58 4.10
C GLU A 225 1.71 -13.27 2.74
N VAL A 226 2.18 -12.48 1.75
CA VAL A 226 2.57 -12.98 0.43
C VAL A 226 3.97 -12.47 0.09
N VAL A 227 4.89 -13.37 -0.18
CA VAL A 227 6.27 -13.05 -0.59
C VAL A 227 6.45 -13.35 -2.07
N MET A 228 6.80 -12.33 -2.84
CA MET A 228 6.99 -12.43 -4.30
C MET A 228 8.43 -12.11 -4.67
N ARG A 229 9.02 -12.90 -5.55
CA ARG A 229 10.40 -12.70 -6.02
C ARG A 229 10.49 -12.87 -7.53
N PRO A 230 11.35 -12.07 -8.21
CA PRO A 230 11.66 -12.35 -9.61
C PRO A 230 12.18 -13.78 -9.77
N LEU A 231 11.70 -14.46 -10.79
CA LEU A 231 12.31 -15.70 -11.24
C LEU A 231 13.58 -15.35 -12.05
N ARG A 232 14.70 -16.00 -11.80
CA ARG A 232 16.01 -15.74 -12.44
C ARG A 232 16.47 -14.28 -12.20
N PRO A 233 16.76 -13.89 -10.93
CA PRO A 233 17.16 -12.53 -10.59
C PRO A 233 18.54 -12.12 -11.12
N ARG A 234 19.32 -13.07 -11.64
CA ARG A 234 20.59 -12.85 -12.34
C ARG A 234 20.42 -13.32 -13.78
N GLY A 235 20.72 -12.44 -14.72
CA GLY A 235 20.81 -12.77 -16.14
C GLY A 235 22.07 -13.57 -16.44
#